data_2ecd1e346178d4b5fd8313b3e4dc3861
#
_entry.id   2ecd1e346178d4b5fd8313b3e4dc3861
#
_cell.length_a   1.000
_cell.length_b   1.000
_cell.length_c   1.000
_cell.angle_alpha   90.00
_cell.angle_beta   90.00
_cell.angle_gamma   90.00
#
_symmetry.space_group_name_H-M   'P 1'
#
loop_
_entity.id
_entity.type
_entity.pdbx_description
1 polymer ?
#
loop_
_entity_poly.entity_id
_entity_poly.type
_entity_poly.pdbx_seq_one_letter_code
_entity_poly.pdbx_strand_id
1 'polypeptide(L)'
;MLLNRHNVAVAELRPIKVIQFGAGNFLRAFAEYLIQSANEHFGFNGNVAIVQYVSPHGASQINQQDGLYTLLLQGIKDGVAVQEKQIIDCVTQAINPNLDYQAFLALADLPEVRYIISNTTEAGIVFNSTDKFSDMPASTFPAKLVQLLYGRFTSVKGNINK
;
A
#
# COMPACT_ATOMS: atom_id res chain seq x y z
N MET A 1 -12.00 0.40 -21.31
CA MET A 1 -11.47 1.67 -20.78
C MET A 1 -10.98 1.38 -19.37
N LEU A 2 -9.76 1.75 -19.01
CA LEU A 2 -9.24 1.58 -17.66
C LEU A 2 -9.91 2.61 -16.72
N LEU A 3 -10.12 2.20 -15.46
CA LEU A 3 -10.53 3.12 -14.41
C LEU A 3 -9.43 4.18 -14.19
N ASN A 4 -9.82 5.42 -14.01
CA ASN A 4 -8.94 6.48 -13.53
C ASN A 4 -9.77 7.58 -12.86
N ARG A 5 -9.13 8.50 -12.14
CA ARG A 5 -9.81 9.54 -11.37
C ARG A 5 -10.48 10.62 -12.25
N HIS A 6 -10.25 10.62 -13.58
CA HIS A 6 -10.93 11.52 -14.51
C HIS A 6 -12.25 10.94 -15.02
N ASN A 7 -12.38 9.61 -15.06
CA ASN A 7 -13.56 8.96 -15.64
C ASN A 7 -14.49 8.29 -14.60
N VAL A 8 -14.12 8.36 -13.33
CA VAL A 8 -14.90 7.81 -12.21
C VAL A 8 -14.99 8.87 -11.10
N ALA A 9 -16.19 9.09 -10.60
CA ALA A 9 -16.39 9.94 -9.43
C ALA A 9 -15.89 9.21 -8.19
N VAL A 10 -14.81 9.68 -7.61
CA VAL A 10 -14.18 9.17 -6.39
C VAL A 10 -13.80 10.32 -5.46
N ALA A 11 -13.56 10.01 -4.20
CA ALA A 11 -13.15 11.02 -3.23
C ALA A 11 -11.80 11.66 -3.61
N GLU A 12 -11.58 12.87 -3.12
CA GLU A 12 -10.29 13.54 -3.20
C GLU A 12 -9.20 12.73 -2.51
N LEU A 13 -7.96 12.94 -2.92
CA LEU A 13 -6.82 12.24 -2.31
C LEU A 13 -6.66 12.65 -0.85
N ARG A 14 -6.64 11.64 0.01
CA ARG A 14 -6.36 11.78 1.44
C ARG A 14 -4.87 11.62 1.71
N PRO A 15 -4.34 12.05 2.86
CA PRO A 15 -2.96 11.80 3.22
C PRO A 15 -2.67 10.30 3.31
N ILE A 16 -1.45 9.89 2.95
CA ILE A 16 -1.02 8.50 3.09
C ILE A 16 -0.79 8.20 4.58
N LYS A 17 -1.59 7.30 5.13
CA LYS A 17 -1.47 6.82 6.51
C LYS A 17 -0.98 5.38 6.60
N VAL A 18 -1.07 4.64 5.50
CA VAL A 18 -0.73 3.22 5.45
C VAL A 18 0.31 2.96 4.36
N ILE A 19 1.39 2.27 4.70
CA ILE A 19 2.32 1.67 3.74
C ILE A 19 2.04 0.18 3.71
N GLN A 20 1.72 -0.34 2.53
CA GLN A 20 1.38 -1.74 2.32
C GLN A 20 2.45 -2.45 1.50
N PHE A 21 3.04 -3.51 2.05
CA PHE A 21 3.96 -4.36 1.31
C PHE A 21 3.20 -5.49 0.62
N GLY A 22 3.23 -5.46 -0.72
CA GLY A 22 2.53 -6.38 -1.60
C GLY A 22 1.17 -5.88 -2.06
N ALA A 23 0.73 -6.39 -3.22
CA ALA A 23 -0.55 -6.06 -3.85
C ALA A 23 -1.38 -7.32 -4.14
N GLY A 24 -1.23 -8.35 -3.30
CA GLY A 24 -1.98 -9.59 -3.43
C GLY A 24 -3.48 -9.40 -3.20
N ASN A 25 -4.28 -10.33 -3.73
CA ASN A 25 -5.74 -10.27 -3.65
C ASN A 25 -6.28 -10.17 -2.22
N PHE A 26 -5.62 -10.81 -1.25
CA PHE A 26 -6.02 -10.71 0.15
C PHE A 26 -5.93 -9.26 0.66
N LEU A 27 -4.80 -8.60 0.48
CA LEU A 27 -4.65 -7.20 0.93
C LEU A 27 -5.64 -6.28 0.22
N ARG A 28 -5.82 -6.44 -1.08
CA ARG A 28 -6.73 -5.62 -1.89
C ARG A 28 -8.21 -5.88 -1.55
N ALA A 29 -8.61 -7.14 -1.37
CA ALA A 29 -10.00 -7.48 -1.13
C ALA A 29 -10.40 -7.43 0.36
N PHE A 30 -9.46 -7.39 1.28
CA PHE A 30 -9.73 -7.36 2.71
C PHE A 30 -9.20 -6.09 3.38
N ALA A 31 -7.89 -5.87 3.39
CA ALA A 31 -7.31 -4.73 4.12
C ALA A 31 -7.71 -3.39 3.47
N GLU A 32 -7.56 -3.26 2.16
CA GLU A 32 -7.92 -2.02 1.45
C GLU A 32 -9.44 -1.80 1.47
N TYR A 33 -10.26 -2.86 1.41
CA TYR A 33 -11.72 -2.77 1.60
C TYR A 33 -12.08 -2.20 2.99
N LEU A 34 -11.41 -2.67 4.05
CA LEU A 34 -11.65 -2.16 5.40
C LEU A 34 -11.19 -0.70 5.54
N ILE A 35 -10.06 -0.33 4.93
CA ILE A 35 -9.58 1.06 4.91
C ILE A 35 -10.56 1.95 4.13
N GLN A 36 -11.08 1.47 2.99
CA GLN A 36 -12.11 2.16 2.23
C GLN A 36 -13.35 2.41 3.08
N SER A 37 -13.87 1.36 3.72
CA SER A 37 -15.02 1.46 4.62
C SER A 37 -14.76 2.41 5.81
N ALA A 38 -13.55 2.37 6.39
CA ALA A 38 -13.16 3.28 7.46
C ALA A 38 -13.12 4.75 7.01
N ASN A 39 -12.71 5.01 5.77
CA ASN A 39 -12.78 6.34 5.19
C ASN A 39 -14.22 6.81 5.00
N GLU A 40 -15.10 5.94 4.50
CA GLU A 40 -16.49 6.27 4.17
C GLU A 40 -17.36 6.48 5.43
N HIS A 41 -17.15 5.67 6.46
CA HIS A 41 -18.09 5.59 7.58
C HIS A 41 -17.52 6.04 8.92
N PHE A 42 -16.18 6.06 9.09
CA PHE A 42 -15.55 6.24 10.41
C PHE A 42 -14.52 7.38 10.45
N GLY A 43 -14.41 8.18 9.39
CA GLY A 43 -13.54 9.34 9.37
C GLY A 43 -12.04 9.02 9.48
N PHE A 44 -11.61 7.85 9.02
CA PHE A 44 -10.19 7.46 9.04
C PHE A 44 -9.31 8.46 8.29
N ASN A 45 -9.84 9.02 7.19
CA ASN A 45 -9.19 10.04 6.36
C ASN A 45 -7.74 9.66 6.00
N GLY A 46 -7.56 8.48 5.40
CA GLY A 46 -6.22 7.97 5.10
C GLY A 46 -6.19 7.11 3.84
N ASN A 47 -5.10 7.24 3.10
CA ASN A 47 -4.82 6.46 1.92
C ASN A 47 -3.65 5.48 2.13
N VAL A 48 -3.52 4.56 1.16
CA VAL A 48 -2.51 3.50 1.10
C VAL A 48 -1.49 3.81 0.01
N ALA A 49 -0.21 3.70 0.32
CA ALA A 49 0.86 3.55 -0.65
C ALA A 49 1.32 2.10 -0.68
N ILE A 50 1.32 1.49 -1.86
CA ILE A 50 1.71 0.09 -2.04
C ILE A 50 3.19 0.00 -2.41
N VAL A 51 3.94 -0.86 -1.74
CA VAL A 51 5.29 -1.27 -2.11
C VAL A 51 5.22 -2.64 -2.78
N GLN A 52 5.37 -2.67 -4.11
CA GLN A 52 5.26 -3.88 -4.93
C GLN A 52 6.56 -4.17 -5.65
N TYR A 53 7.33 -5.14 -5.16
CA TYR A 53 8.66 -5.48 -5.68
C TYR A 53 8.75 -6.87 -6.32
N VAL A 54 7.76 -7.73 -6.11
CA VAL A 54 7.77 -9.11 -6.63
C VAL A 54 7.48 -9.14 -8.13
N SER A 55 6.53 -8.33 -8.59
CA SER A 55 6.18 -8.24 -10.01
C SER A 55 6.85 -7.02 -10.66
N PRO A 56 7.59 -7.18 -11.77
CA PRO A 56 8.22 -6.04 -12.46
C PRO A 56 7.23 -4.97 -12.92
N HIS A 57 6.02 -5.37 -13.28
CA HIS A 57 4.98 -4.47 -13.82
C HIS A 57 3.84 -4.19 -12.82
N GLY A 58 3.84 -4.83 -11.64
CA GLY A 58 2.71 -4.73 -10.70
C GLY A 58 2.43 -3.31 -10.23
N ALA A 59 3.46 -2.54 -9.93
CA ALA A 59 3.30 -1.14 -9.52
C ALA A 59 2.78 -0.27 -10.68
N SER A 60 3.31 -0.44 -11.90
CA SER A 60 2.86 0.36 -13.05
C SER A 60 1.40 0.06 -13.43
N GLN A 61 0.95 -1.18 -13.32
CA GLN A 61 -0.44 -1.55 -13.58
C GLN A 61 -1.41 -0.87 -12.60
N ILE A 62 -1.04 -0.80 -11.32
CA ILE A 62 -1.84 -0.10 -10.31
C ILE A 62 -1.87 1.41 -10.62
N ASN A 63 -0.73 2.00 -10.93
CA ASN A 63 -0.63 3.43 -11.22
C ASN A 63 -1.33 3.84 -12.52
N GLN A 64 -1.42 2.97 -13.53
CA GLN A 64 -2.19 3.22 -14.76
C GLN A 64 -3.69 3.45 -14.52
N GLN A 65 -4.19 3.01 -13.38
CA GLN A 65 -5.57 3.20 -12.94
C GLN A 65 -5.68 4.18 -11.76
N ASP A 66 -4.66 5.03 -11.53
CA ASP A 66 -4.61 5.96 -10.38
C ASP A 66 -4.87 5.26 -9.03
N GLY A 67 -4.47 4.00 -8.90
CA GLY A 67 -4.73 3.15 -7.74
C GLY A 67 -6.14 2.55 -7.68
N LEU A 68 -7.04 2.91 -8.59
CA LEU A 68 -8.44 2.47 -8.56
C LEU A 68 -8.60 1.04 -9.04
N TYR A 69 -9.53 0.33 -8.44
CA TYR A 69 -10.00 -0.97 -8.94
C TYR A 69 -11.42 -1.26 -8.46
N THR A 70 -12.08 -2.19 -9.16
CA THR A 70 -13.40 -2.67 -8.75
C THR A 70 -13.26 -3.94 -7.91
N LEU A 71 -13.80 -3.90 -6.70
CA LEU A 71 -13.97 -5.07 -5.85
C LEU A 71 -15.36 -5.68 -6.09
N LEU A 72 -15.42 -6.98 -6.31
CA LEU A 72 -16.66 -7.75 -6.40
C LEU A 72 -16.87 -8.48 -5.07
N LEU A 73 -17.95 -8.14 -4.38
CA LEU A 73 -18.39 -8.80 -3.17
C LEU A 73 -19.50 -9.78 -3.52
N GLN A 74 -19.27 -11.05 -3.27
CA GLN A 74 -20.27 -12.12 -3.56
C GLN A 74 -20.48 -12.95 -2.31
N GLY A 75 -21.73 -13.23 -1.99
CA GLY A 75 -22.06 -14.03 -0.82
C GLY A 75 -23.54 -14.29 -0.67
N ILE A 76 -23.93 -14.75 0.50
CA ILE A 76 -25.32 -14.94 0.92
C ILE A 76 -25.59 -13.98 2.08
N LYS A 77 -26.59 -13.12 1.93
CA LYS A 77 -27.08 -12.21 2.96
C LYS A 77 -28.56 -12.52 3.19
N ASP A 78 -28.92 -12.84 4.43
CA ASP A 78 -30.29 -13.18 4.83
C ASP A 78 -30.92 -14.30 3.97
N GLY A 79 -30.12 -15.32 3.59
CA GLY A 79 -30.54 -16.44 2.76
C GLY A 79 -30.63 -16.16 1.25
N VAL A 80 -30.29 -14.91 0.81
CA VAL A 80 -30.36 -14.50 -0.60
C VAL A 80 -28.96 -14.30 -1.14
N ALA A 81 -28.69 -14.79 -2.35
CA ALA A 81 -27.43 -14.52 -3.04
C ALA A 81 -27.30 -13.02 -3.37
N VAL A 82 -26.20 -12.42 -2.96
CA VAL A 82 -25.90 -11.01 -3.24
C VAL A 82 -24.62 -10.88 -4.03
N GLN A 83 -24.58 -9.90 -4.92
CA GLN A 83 -23.40 -9.50 -5.66
C GLN A 83 -23.34 -7.97 -5.67
N GLU A 84 -22.32 -7.41 -5.05
CA GLU A 84 -22.09 -5.98 -4.98
C GLU A 84 -20.77 -5.62 -5.67
N LYS A 85 -20.73 -4.45 -6.27
CA LYS A 85 -19.53 -3.88 -6.89
C LYS A 85 -19.16 -2.61 -6.14
N GLN A 86 -17.94 -2.54 -5.67
CA GLN A 86 -17.42 -1.33 -5.01
C GLN A 86 -16.13 -0.88 -5.71
N ILE A 87 -16.02 0.42 -5.96
CA ILE A 87 -14.75 1.00 -6.41
C ILE A 87 -13.93 1.30 -5.16
N ILE A 88 -12.73 0.76 -5.12
CA ILE A 88 -11.74 1.07 -4.09
C ILE A 88 -10.90 2.24 -4.60
N ASP A 89 -10.87 3.32 -3.83
CA ASP A 89 -10.17 4.58 -4.14
C ASP A 89 -9.12 4.98 -3.10
N CYS A 90 -8.97 4.17 -2.06
CA CYS A 90 -8.03 4.45 -0.97
C CYS A 90 -6.55 4.22 -1.33
N VAL A 91 -6.25 3.64 -2.48
CA VAL A 91 -4.86 3.50 -2.97
C VAL A 91 -4.49 4.72 -3.80
N THR A 92 -3.34 5.34 -3.50
CA THR A 92 -2.86 6.53 -4.24
C THR A 92 -1.75 6.23 -5.21
N GLN A 93 -0.86 5.31 -4.84
CA GLN A 93 0.31 4.96 -5.64
C GLN A 93 0.84 3.58 -5.30
N ALA A 94 1.53 3.00 -6.25
CA ALA A 94 2.34 1.81 -6.05
C ALA A 94 3.79 2.09 -6.47
N ILE A 95 4.74 1.68 -5.64
CA ILE A 95 6.17 1.89 -5.85
C ILE A 95 6.86 0.55 -5.94
N ASN A 96 7.73 0.39 -6.94
CA ASN A 96 8.66 -0.73 -6.99
C ASN A 96 10.05 -0.24 -6.54
N PRO A 97 10.53 -0.62 -5.36
CA PRO A 97 11.84 -0.20 -4.85
C PRO A 97 13.02 -0.55 -5.75
N ASN A 98 12.88 -1.61 -6.56
CA ASN A 98 13.92 -2.03 -7.50
C ASN A 98 14.03 -1.10 -8.73
N LEU A 99 12.99 -0.30 -9.01
CA LEU A 99 12.95 0.66 -10.10
C LEU A 99 13.12 2.09 -9.59
N ASP A 100 12.58 2.39 -8.41
CA ASP A 100 12.68 3.72 -7.79
C ASP A 100 12.86 3.59 -6.28
N TYR A 101 14.12 3.41 -5.90
CA TYR A 101 14.50 3.29 -4.49
C TYR A 101 14.32 4.61 -3.71
N GLN A 102 14.49 5.76 -4.38
CA GLN A 102 14.31 7.06 -3.73
C GLN A 102 12.84 7.32 -3.40
N ALA A 103 11.92 7.03 -4.31
CA ALA A 103 10.49 7.12 -4.02
C ALA A 103 10.06 6.17 -2.89
N PHE A 104 10.66 4.97 -2.82
CA PHE A 104 10.42 4.05 -1.71
C PHE A 104 10.88 4.63 -0.37
N LEU A 105 12.08 5.18 -0.29
CA LEU A 105 12.58 5.79 0.95
C LEU A 105 11.80 7.04 1.34
N ALA A 106 11.34 7.84 0.37
CA ALA A 106 10.53 9.03 0.63
C ALA A 106 9.22 8.72 1.38
N LEU A 107 8.71 7.48 1.32
CA LEU A 107 7.58 7.06 2.15
C LEU A 107 7.87 7.18 3.66
N ALA A 108 9.14 7.08 4.06
CA ALA A 108 9.56 7.22 5.45
C ALA A 108 9.34 8.64 6.00
N ASP A 109 9.39 9.65 5.12
CA ASP A 109 9.30 11.06 5.49
C ASP A 109 7.86 11.58 5.60
N LEU A 110 6.88 10.78 5.13
CA LEU A 110 5.47 11.18 5.15
C LEU A 110 4.96 11.31 6.59
N PRO A 111 4.52 12.51 7.03
CA PRO A 111 4.23 12.77 8.44
C PRO A 111 3.01 11.99 8.96
N GLU A 112 2.05 11.73 8.09
CA GLU A 112 0.77 11.09 8.43
C GLU A 112 0.82 9.56 8.46
N VAL A 113 1.92 8.94 8.01
CA VAL A 113 2.07 7.48 8.06
C VAL A 113 2.05 6.98 9.51
N ARG A 114 1.14 6.03 9.79
CA ARG A 114 0.95 5.42 11.10
C ARG A 114 1.03 3.89 11.06
N TYR A 115 0.74 3.29 9.91
CA TYR A 115 0.61 1.86 9.81
C TYR A 115 1.48 1.32 8.67
N ILE A 116 2.09 0.18 8.92
CA ILE A 116 2.74 -0.65 7.89
C ILE A 116 2.06 -2.00 7.94
N ILE A 117 1.54 -2.46 6.81
CA ILE A 117 0.86 -3.73 6.69
C ILE A 117 1.54 -4.63 5.66
N SER A 118 1.50 -5.93 5.89
CA SER A 118 2.02 -6.94 4.98
C SER A 118 1.26 -8.24 5.13
N ASN A 119 1.12 -8.97 4.04
CA ASN A 119 0.65 -10.35 4.01
C ASN A 119 1.72 -11.26 3.41
N THR A 120 2.96 -11.04 3.82
CA THR A 120 4.12 -11.83 3.36
C THR A 120 4.06 -13.22 3.98
N THR A 121 4.15 -14.26 3.14
CA THR A 121 4.19 -15.67 3.58
C THR A 121 5.56 -16.03 4.16
N GLU A 122 5.67 -17.22 4.78
CA GLU A 122 6.94 -17.73 5.33
C GLU A 122 8.06 -17.70 4.30
N ALA A 123 7.74 -18.01 3.03
CA ALA A 123 8.71 -17.97 1.93
C ALA A 123 9.27 -16.57 1.64
N GLY A 124 8.56 -15.53 2.03
CA GLY A 124 9.00 -14.13 1.88
C GLY A 124 9.66 -13.55 3.12
N ILE A 125 9.47 -14.18 4.29
CA ILE A 125 10.12 -13.78 5.55
C ILE A 125 11.40 -14.59 5.72
N VAL A 126 12.41 -14.25 4.91
CA VAL A 126 13.69 -14.96 4.91
C VAL A 126 14.83 -14.01 5.29
N PHE A 127 15.82 -14.57 5.99
CA PHE A 127 17.08 -13.89 6.23
C PHE A 127 18.03 -14.18 5.07
N ASN A 128 18.64 -13.11 4.55
CA ASN A 128 19.73 -13.22 3.58
C ASN A 128 20.98 -12.55 4.15
N SER A 129 22.02 -13.36 4.43
CA SER A 129 23.27 -12.87 5.01
C SER A 129 24.06 -11.92 4.07
N THR A 130 23.70 -11.87 2.79
CA THR A 130 24.33 -10.96 1.81
C THR A 130 23.68 -9.60 1.75
N ASP A 131 22.44 -9.43 2.28
CA ASP A 131 21.78 -8.13 2.35
C ASP A 131 22.58 -7.18 3.24
N LYS A 132 22.89 -6.01 2.72
CA LYS A 132 23.55 -4.94 3.44
C LYS A 132 22.59 -3.75 3.58
N PHE A 133 22.72 -3.02 4.65
CA PHE A 133 21.93 -1.80 4.85
C PHE A 133 22.18 -0.76 3.76
N SER A 134 23.37 -0.75 3.16
CA SER A 134 23.76 0.13 2.06
C SER A 134 23.22 -0.26 0.69
N ASP A 135 22.57 -1.41 0.56
CA ASP A 135 22.01 -1.87 -0.72
C ASP A 135 20.83 -0.95 -1.12
N MET A 136 20.64 -0.74 -2.44
CA MET A 136 19.65 0.20 -2.96
C MET A 136 18.74 -0.44 -4.03
N PRO A 137 17.74 -1.22 -3.65
CA PRO A 137 17.35 -1.65 -2.29
C PRO A 137 18.04 -2.95 -1.85
N ALA A 138 17.90 -3.32 -0.57
CA ALA A 138 18.16 -4.67 -0.09
C ALA A 138 17.28 -5.70 -0.83
N SER A 139 17.70 -6.98 -0.87
CA SER A 139 17.01 -7.98 -1.69
C SER A 139 15.71 -8.49 -1.06
N THR A 140 15.73 -8.73 0.27
CA THR A 140 14.61 -9.36 0.98
C THR A 140 13.58 -8.36 1.50
N PHE A 141 12.36 -8.84 1.78
CA PHE A 141 11.30 -8.05 2.42
C PHE A 141 11.73 -7.53 3.81
N PRO A 142 12.25 -8.37 4.73
CA PRO A 142 12.66 -7.88 6.04
C PRO A 142 13.72 -6.78 5.97
N ALA A 143 14.69 -6.92 5.07
CA ALA A 143 15.75 -5.93 4.92
C ALA A 143 15.22 -4.59 4.34
N LYS A 144 14.32 -4.64 3.35
CA LYS A 144 13.61 -3.43 2.86
C LYS A 144 12.80 -2.75 3.95
N LEU A 145 12.11 -3.55 4.78
CA LEU A 145 11.34 -3.02 5.91
C LEU A 145 12.25 -2.32 6.93
N VAL A 146 13.41 -2.89 7.23
CA VAL A 146 14.43 -2.25 8.10
C VAL A 146 14.90 -0.93 7.51
N GLN A 147 15.18 -0.87 6.20
CA GLN A 147 15.59 0.39 5.54
C GLN A 147 14.52 1.48 5.68
N LEU A 148 13.25 1.14 5.45
CA LEU A 148 12.12 2.06 5.60
C LEU A 148 11.95 2.53 7.06
N LEU A 149 11.97 1.61 8.01
CA LEU A 149 11.82 1.93 9.44
C LEU A 149 12.97 2.77 9.97
N TYR A 150 14.19 2.50 9.55
CA TYR A 150 15.35 3.30 9.93
C TYR A 150 15.28 4.71 9.30
N GLY A 151 14.89 4.81 8.02
CA GLY A 151 14.64 6.09 7.37
C GLY A 151 13.63 6.92 8.19
N ARG A 152 12.50 6.30 8.56
CA ARG A 152 11.49 6.97 9.39
C ARG A 152 12.01 7.37 10.78
N PHE A 153 12.75 6.50 11.44
CA PHE A 153 13.34 6.82 12.74
C PHE A 153 14.28 8.04 12.67
N THR A 154 15.10 8.13 11.64
CA THR A 154 16.00 9.25 11.45
C THR A 154 15.29 10.54 11.06
N SER A 155 14.25 10.45 10.21
CA SER A 155 13.40 11.56 9.81
C SER A 155 12.63 12.15 11.00
N VAL A 156 12.04 11.29 11.84
CA VAL A 156 11.24 11.70 13.00
C VAL A 156 12.09 12.19 14.17
N LYS A 157 13.34 11.73 14.33
CA LYS A 157 14.24 12.19 15.41
C LYS A 157 14.44 13.73 15.40
N GLY A 158 14.39 14.35 14.23
CA GLY A 158 14.41 15.82 14.12
C GLY A 158 13.13 16.50 14.65
N ASN A 159 12.04 15.76 14.87
CA ASN A 159 10.72 16.27 15.26
C ASN A 159 10.25 15.87 16.67
N ILE A 160 11.02 15.07 17.41
CA ILE A 160 10.65 14.63 18.77
C ILE A 160 10.65 15.80 19.78
N ASN A 161 11.18 16.94 19.39
CA ASN A 161 11.26 18.15 20.22
C ASN A 161 10.29 19.27 19.76
N LYS A 162 9.21 18.92 19.08
CA LYS A 162 8.13 19.88 18.77
C LYS A 162 6.78 19.41 19.27
#